data_7205be48b032c46a1a3e95532dcf946f
#
_entry.id   7205be48b032c46a1a3e95532dcf946f
#
_cell.length_a   1.000
_cell.length_b   1.000
_cell.length_c   1.000
_cell.angle_alpha   90.00
_cell.angle_beta   90.00
_cell.angle_gamma   90.00
#
_symmetry.space_group_name_H-M   'P 1'
#
loop_
_entity.id
_entity.type
_entity.pdbx_description
1 polymer ?
#
loop_
_entity_poly.entity_id
_entity_poly.type
_entity_poly.pdbx_seq_one_letter_code
_entity_poly.pdbx_strand_id
1 'polypeptide(L)'
;MKRVQLAGYQARHFGYSSSGKVATIRLNRPDRKNPLTFDSYGELRDLFREMCYATDIKAIVFTGEGGNFCSGGDVHEIIGPLVKMDMPELLEFTRMTGDLVKAMRACPQPIVAAIDGV
;
A
#
# COMPACT_ATOMS: atom_id res chain seq x y z
N MET A 1 -17.25 -9.77 17.33
CA MET A 1 -16.87 -9.41 15.94
C MET A 1 -15.75 -8.40 15.98
N LYS A 2 -14.79 -8.53 15.06
CA LYS A 2 -13.65 -7.61 14.99
C LYS A 2 -14.09 -6.24 14.46
N ARG A 3 -13.70 -5.19 15.15
CA ARG A 3 -13.89 -3.80 14.73
C ARG A 3 -12.61 -3.02 15.06
N VAL A 4 -12.18 -2.18 14.14
CA VAL A 4 -10.98 -1.37 14.33
C VAL A 4 -11.27 0.08 13.95
N GLN A 5 -10.47 0.99 14.52
CA GLN A 5 -10.47 2.39 14.14
C GLN A 5 -9.12 2.70 13.50
N LEU A 6 -9.14 3.24 12.31
CA LEU A 6 -7.93 3.50 11.53
C LEU A 6 -7.67 5.00 11.28
N ALA A 7 -8.48 5.90 11.82
CA ALA A 7 -8.23 7.34 11.67
C ALA A 7 -6.87 7.76 12.23
N GLY A 8 -6.42 7.11 13.30
CA GLY A 8 -5.13 7.37 13.93
C GLY A 8 -4.01 6.43 13.52
N TYR A 9 -4.21 5.65 12.46
CA TYR A 9 -3.18 4.72 12.01
C TYR A 9 -1.88 5.45 11.65
N GLN A 10 -0.75 4.90 12.08
CA GLN A 10 0.58 5.44 11.79
C GLN A 10 1.35 4.46 10.92
N ALA A 11 1.54 4.83 9.66
CA ALA A 11 2.28 4.01 8.72
C ALA A 11 3.78 4.20 8.90
N ARG A 12 4.55 3.15 8.61
CA ARG A 12 6.01 3.18 8.66
C ARG A 12 6.64 3.38 7.30
N HIS A 13 6.02 2.84 6.24
CA HIS A 13 6.64 2.75 4.92
C HIS A 13 5.95 3.60 3.86
N PHE A 14 5.01 4.43 4.28
CA PHE A 14 4.32 5.41 3.44
C PHE A 14 3.65 6.44 4.33
N GLY A 15 3.11 7.50 3.75
CA GLY A 15 2.32 8.49 4.50
C GLY A 15 0.88 8.02 4.63
N TYR A 16 0.29 8.29 5.79
CA TYR A 16 -1.12 8.01 6.05
C TYR A 16 -1.72 9.16 6.83
N SER A 17 -2.87 9.63 6.40
CA SER A 17 -3.64 10.63 7.12
C SER A 17 -5.12 10.37 6.95
N SER A 18 -5.94 10.94 7.83
CA SER A 18 -7.39 10.84 7.68
C SER A 18 -8.04 12.18 8.01
N SER A 19 -9.13 12.47 7.33
CA SER A 19 -9.94 13.66 7.55
C SER A 19 -11.38 13.36 7.13
N GLY A 20 -12.34 13.58 8.02
CA GLY A 20 -13.76 13.42 7.69
C GLY A 20 -14.11 12.03 7.17
N LYS A 21 -13.58 10.97 7.75
CA LYS A 21 -13.79 9.56 7.35
C LYS A 21 -13.14 9.18 6.01
N VAL A 22 -12.29 10.02 5.47
CA VAL A 22 -11.49 9.71 4.28
C VAL A 22 -10.05 9.47 4.72
N ALA A 23 -9.51 8.30 4.41
CA ALA A 23 -8.11 7.99 4.62
C ALA A 23 -7.34 8.29 3.34
N THR A 24 -6.16 8.89 3.47
CA THR A 24 -5.25 9.12 2.37
C THR A 24 -3.97 8.32 2.59
N ILE A 25 -3.67 7.45 1.65
CA ILE A 25 -2.39 6.74 1.58
C ILE A 25 -1.53 7.47 0.56
N ARG A 26 -0.34 7.89 0.97
CA ARG A 26 0.56 8.67 0.12
C ARG A 26 1.92 8.00 0.10
N LEU A 27 2.33 7.51 -1.07
CA LEU A 27 3.68 7.01 -1.24
C LEU A 27 4.65 8.18 -1.10
N ASN A 28 5.72 8.00 -0.34
CA ASN A 28 6.55 9.09 0.13
C ASN A 28 8.05 8.92 -0.15
N ARG A 29 8.37 8.38 -1.33
CA ARG A 29 9.74 8.34 -1.86
C ARG A 29 9.81 9.15 -3.17
N PRO A 30 9.52 10.46 -3.12
CA PRO A 30 9.36 11.28 -4.32
C PRO A 30 10.64 11.44 -5.14
N ASP A 31 11.81 11.34 -4.51
CA ASP A 31 13.11 11.39 -5.17
C ASP A 31 13.33 10.25 -6.17
N ARG A 32 12.58 9.16 -6.04
CA ARG A 32 12.65 8.00 -6.91
C ARG A 32 11.33 7.71 -7.64
N LYS A 33 10.40 8.63 -7.65
CA LYS A 33 9.06 8.48 -8.23
C LYS A 33 8.23 7.41 -7.51
N ASN A 34 8.38 7.33 -6.19
CA ASN A 34 7.57 6.52 -5.29
C ASN A 34 7.55 5.01 -5.60
N PRO A 35 8.72 4.35 -5.71
CA PRO A 35 8.73 2.90 -5.91
C PRO A 35 8.30 2.16 -4.64
N LEU A 36 7.81 0.95 -4.81
CA LEU A 36 7.40 0.08 -3.72
C LEU A 36 8.56 -0.85 -3.31
N THR A 37 8.65 -1.12 -2.02
CA THR A 37 9.59 -2.05 -1.41
C THR A 37 8.85 -3.26 -0.85
N PHE A 38 9.57 -4.31 -0.45
CA PHE A 38 8.95 -5.46 0.24
C PHE A 38 8.16 -5.00 1.47
N ASP A 39 8.73 -4.10 2.25
CA ASP A 39 8.08 -3.61 3.47
C ASP A 39 6.82 -2.80 3.16
N SER A 40 6.85 -1.96 2.15
CA SER A 40 5.66 -1.20 1.78
C SER A 40 4.56 -2.10 1.21
N TYR A 41 4.90 -3.12 0.40
CA TYR A 41 3.93 -4.11 -0.06
C TYR A 41 3.27 -4.83 1.11
N GLY A 42 4.07 -5.29 2.07
CA GLY A 42 3.56 -6.01 3.24
C GLY A 42 2.66 -5.13 4.11
N GLU A 43 3.08 -3.90 4.37
CA GLU A 43 2.29 -2.98 5.19
C GLU A 43 0.99 -2.58 4.50
N LEU A 44 1.02 -2.31 3.19
CA LEU A 44 -0.19 -2.00 2.43
C LEU A 44 -1.18 -3.17 2.46
N ARG A 45 -0.69 -4.40 2.24
CA ARG A 45 -1.52 -5.60 2.33
C ARG A 45 -2.22 -5.68 3.69
N ASP A 46 -1.47 -5.50 4.76
CA ASP A 46 -2.02 -5.61 6.12
C ASP A 46 -3.02 -4.49 6.41
N LEU A 47 -2.72 -3.27 5.98
CA LEU A 47 -3.63 -2.15 6.14
C LEU A 47 -4.96 -2.37 5.40
N PHE A 48 -4.91 -2.81 4.14
CA PHE A 48 -6.14 -3.06 3.40
C PHE A 48 -6.95 -4.21 3.98
N ARG A 49 -6.30 -5.22 4.56
CA ARG A 49 -7.01 -6.26 5.31
C ARG A 49 -7.72 -5.70 6.54
N GLU A 50 -7.08 -4.80 7.27
CA GLU A 50 -7.69 -4.14 8.44
C GLU A 50 -8.86 -3.22 8.03
N MET A 51 -8.80 -2.60 6.86
CA MET A 51 -9.88 -1.74 6.37
C MET A 51 -11.23 -2.46 6.30
N CYS A 52 -11.23 -3.77 6.12
CA CYS A 52 -12.47 -4.56 6.14
C CYS A 52 -13.21 -4.46 7.48
N TYR A 53 -12.50 -4.14 8.54
CA TYR A 53 -13.04 -4.05 9.91
C TYR A 53 -13.13 -2.62 10.41
N ALA A 54 -12.71 -1.64 9.61
CA ALA A 54 -12.69 -0.24 10.03
C ALA A 54 -14.09 0.33 10.12
N THR A 55 -14.39 0.99 11.23
CA THR A 55 -15.69 1.61 11.46
C THR A 55 -15.67 3.12 11.21
N ASP A 56 -14.50 3.72 11.09
CA ASP A 56 -14.31 5.16 11.01
C ASP A 56 -13.81 5.65 9.66
N ILE A 57 -13.51 4.76 8.72
CA ILE A 57 -13.06 5.10 7.36
C ILE A 57 -14.11 4.66 6.36
N LYS A 58 -14.55 5.59 5.50
CA LYS A 58 -15.61 5.36 4.51
C LYS A 58 -15.12 5.45 3.08
N ALA A 59 -13.96 6.06 2.84
CA ALA A 59 -13.34 6.14 1.52
C ALA A 59 -11.83 6.23 1.67
N ILE A 60 -11.10 5.80 0.65
CA ILE A 60 -9.64 5.78 0.66
C ILE A 60 -9.15 6.49 -0.60
N VAL A 61 -8.24 7.43 -0.43
CA VAL A 61 -7.48 8.05 -1.53
C VAL A 61 -6.08 7.47 -1.52
N PHE A 62 -5.61 7.03 -2.68
CA PHE A 62 -4.26 6.50 -2.84
C PHE A 62 -3.52 7.42 -3.81
N THR A 63 -2.41 8.00 -3.37
CA THR A 63 -1.67 8.99 -4.16
C THR A 63 -0.16 8.87 -3.91
N GLY A 64 0.63 9.68 -4.60
CA GLY A 64 2.07 9.77 -4.41
C GLY A 64 2.49 11.21 -4.14
N GLU A 65 3.56 11.37 -3.39
CA GLU A 65 4.15 12.66 -3.08
C GLU A 65 5.07 13.13 -4.22
N GLY A 66 5.13 14.45 -4.45
CA GLY A 66 6.13 15.05 -5.34
C GLY A 66 5.83 14.95 -6.84
N GLY A 67 4.57 14.80 -7.23
CA GLY A 67 4.19 14.89 -8.65
C GLY A 67 4.27 13.60 -9.45
N ASN A 68 4.52 12.46 -8.79
CA ASN A 68 4.44 11.13 -9.40
C ASN A 68 3.65 10.20 -8.51
N PHE A 69 2.93 9.27 -9.12
CA PHE A 69 2.12 8.32 -8.37
C PHE A 69 2.96 7.15 -7.84
N CYS A 70 3.46 6.31 -8.73
CA CYS A 70 4.23 5.12 -8.37
C CYS A 70 4.97 4.58 -9.59
N SER A 71 6.27 4.35 -9.44
CA SER A 71 7.10 3.82 -10.54
C SER A 71 7.16 2.29 -10.57
N GLY A 72 6.43 1.61 -9.70
CA GLY A 72 6.44 0.16 -9.61
C GLY A 72 7.36 -0.36 -8.51
N GLY A 73 7.83 -1.59 -8.64
CA GLY A 73 8.77 -2.16 -7.67
C GLY A 73 10.14 -1.52 -7.75
N ASP A 74 10.76 -1.28 -6.60
CA ASP A 74 12.10 -0.70 -6.54
C ASP A 74 13.11 -1.64 -7.18
N VAL A 75 13.89 -1.13 -8.15
CA VAL A 75 14.86 -1.95 -8.89
C VAL A 75 15.95 -2.49 -7.96
N HIS A 76 16.40 -1.71 -7.00
CA HIS A 76 17.48 -2.12 -6.09
C HIS A 76 16.98 -2.98 -4.95
N GLU A 77 15.82 -2.64 -4.37
CA GLU A 77 15.32 -3.30 -3.17
C GLU A 77 14.40 -4.49 -3.46
N ILE A 78 13.83 -4.57 -4.65
CA ILE A 78 12.97 -5.67 -5.06
C ILE A 78 13.63 -6.49 -6.17
N ILE A 79 13.86 -5.90 -7.34
CA ILE A 79 14.34 -6.65 -8.50
C ILE A 79 15.72 -7.26 -8.24
N GLY A 80 16.62 -6.50 -7.62
CA GLY A 80 17.95 -7.00 -7.26
C GLY A 80 17.89 -8.26 -6.41
N PRO A 81 17.19 -8.26 -5.25
CA PRO A 81 17.02 -9.47 -4.45
C PRO A 81 16.26 -10.60 -5.16
N LEU A 82 15.23 -10.28 -5.96
CA LEU A 82 14.43 -11.30 -6.64
C LEU A 82 15.26 -12.23 -7.52
N VAL A 83 16.24 -11.71 -8.24
CA VAL A 83 17.07 -12.54 -9.14
C VAL A 83 17.96 -13.51 -8.39
N LYS A 84 18.11 -13.35 -7.08
CA LYS A 84 18.91 -14.22 -6.21
C LYS A 84 18.05 -15.15 -5.35
N MET A 85 16.74 -15.03 -5.42
CA MET A 85 15.82 -15.83 -4.61
C MET A 85 15.65 -17.23 -5.15
N ASP A 86 15.45 -18.18 -4.23
CA ASP A 86 15.01 -19.53 -4.57
C ASP A 86 13.50 -19.54 -4.86
N MET A 87 12.99 -20.69 -5.28
CA MET A 87 11.58 -20.81 -5.65
C MET A 87 10.62 -20.54 -4.49
N PRO A 88 10.85 -21.05 -3.26
CA PRO A 88 9.99 -20.70 -2.12
C PRO A 88 9.91 -19.20 -1.84
N GLU A 89 11.02 -18.49 -1.92
CA GLU A 89 11.07 -17.04 -1.69
C GLU A 89 10.34 -16.27 -2.79
N LEU A 90 10.52 -16.67 -4.05
CA LEU A 90 9.80 -16.08 -5.18
C LEU A 90 8.29 -16.27 -5.04
N LEU A 91 7.87 -17.45 -4.59
CA LEU A 91 6.46 -17.75 -4.37
C LEU A 91 5.89 -16.90 -3.25
N GLU A 92 6.65 -16.72 -2.16
CA GLU A 92 6.26 -15.88 -1.04
C GLU A 92 6.04 -14.43 -1.49
N PHE A 93 6.96 -13.87 -2.29
CA PHE A 93 6.80 -12.52 -2.82
C PHE A 93 5.57 -12.41 -3.72
N THR A 94 5.38 -13.38 -4.61
CA THR A 94 4.22 -13.40 -5.51
C THR A 94 2.91 -13.45 -4.74
N ARG A 95 2.85 -14.26 -3.68
CA ARG A 95 1.68 -14.31 -2.80
C ARG A 95 1.45 -13.00 -2.08
N MET A 96 2.49 -12.37 -1.58
CA MET A 96 2.38 -11.09 -0.87
C MET A 96 1.78 -10.01 -1.78
N THR A 97 2.27 -9.88 -2.99
CA THR A 97 1.76 -8.88 -3.94
C THR A 97 0.34 -9.20 -4.40
N GLY A 98 0.06 -10.48 -4.67
CA GLY A 98 -1.29 -10.93 -5.01
C GLY A 98 -2.27 -10.73 -3.87
N ASP A 99 -1.86 -10.99 -2.64
CA ASP A 99 -2.68 -10.77 -1.45
C ASP A 99 -2.98 -9.30 -1.22
N LEU A 100 -2.04 -8.40 -1.53
CA LEU A 100 -2.31 -6.96 -1.51
C LEU A 100 -3.46 -6.62 -2.45
N VAL A 101 -3.39 -7.06 -3.70
CA VAL A 101 -4.44 -6.78 -4.69
C VAL A 101 -5.78 -7.37 -4.24
N LYS A 102 -5.77 -8.60 -3.72
CA LYS A 102 -6.98 -9.22 -3.18
C LYS A 102 -7.57 -8.43 -2.01
N ALA A 103 -6.72 -7.94 -1.12
CA ALA A 103 -7.16 -7.14 0.03
C ALA A 103 -7.79 -5.82 -0.44
N MET A 104 -7.22 -5.17 -1.44
CA MET A 104 -7.80 -3.96 -2.02
C MET A 104 -9.18 -4.24 -2.62
N ARG A 105 -9.32 -5.35 -3.34
CA ARG A 105 -10.59 -5.71 -3.96
C ARG A 105 -11.65 -6.13 -2.94
N ALA A 106 -11.24 -6.72 -1.84
CA ALA A 106 -12.15 -7.12 -0.76
C ALA A 106 -12.55 -5.96 0.14
N CYS A 107 -11.81 -4.88 0.11
CA CYS A 107 -12.03 -3.70 0.94
C CYS A 107 -13.41 -3.07 0.61
N PRO A 108 -14.28 -2.86 1.62
CA PRO A 108 -15.61 -2.31 1.37
C PRO A 108 -15.61 -0.83 1.01
N GLN A 109 -14.56 -0.09 1.39
CA GLN A 109 -14.47 1.32 1.07
C GLN A 109 -14.08 1.51 -0.40
N PRO A 110 -14.66 2.48 -1.11
CA PRO A 110 -14.15 2.84 -2.42
C PRO A 110 -12.72 3.37 -2.33
N ILE A 111 -11.89 2.97 -3.28
CA ILE A 111 -10.50 3.41 -3.38
C ILE A 111 -10.37 4.28 -4.62
N VAL A 112 -9.94 5.52 -4.42
CA VAL A 112 -9.71 6.47 -5.51
C VAL A 112 -8.21 6.62 -5.70
N ALA A 113 -7.71 6.25 -6.88
CA ALA A 113 -6.31 6.49 -7.24
C ALA A 113 -6.18 7.92 -7.78
N ALA A 114 -5.51 8.77 -7.03
CA ALA A 114 -5.19 10.13 -7.45
C ALA A 114 -3.82 10.10 -8.14
N ILE A 115 -3.83 9.83 -9.44
CA ILE A 115 -2.62 9.60 -10.23
C ILE A 115 -2.13 10.90 -10.82
N ASP A 116 -0.86 11.23 -10.61
CA ASP A 116 -0.16 12.35 -11.22
C ASP A 116 1.18 11.85 -11.74
N GLY A 117 1.61 12.32 -12.93
CA GLY A 117 2.87 11.90 -13.51
C GLY A 117 2.95 10.39 -13.77
N VAL A 118 4.08 9.83 -13.34
CA VAL A 118 4.34 8.39 -13.51
C VAL A 118 3.65 7.59 -12.44
#